data_0b348147451df1c874a8d6848d46b1bc
#
_entry.id   0b348147451df1c874a8d6848d46b1bc
#
_cell.length_a   1.000
_cell.length_b   1.000
_cell.length_c   1.000
_cell.angle_alpha   90.00
_cell.angle_beta   90.00
_cell.angle_gamma   90.00
#
_symmetry.space_group_name_H-M   'P 1'
#
loop_
_entity.id
_entity.type
_entity.pdbx_description
1 polymer ?
#
loop_
_entity_poly.entity_id
_entity_poly.type
_entity_poly.pdbx_seq_one_letter_code
_entity_poly.pdbx_strand_id
1 'polypeptide(L)'
;YNNKKKEGAKEDLFKMKREGYQNRRIIDLFAAKLHNSPIYYIALYRGFNTEKQKGKMKKINVTVADITTLKVDAIVNAANCSLLGGGGVDGAIHRAAGPALLAECKTLGGCPTGESKITDAYNLPCRKVIHTVGPVWHGGTHGEAEKLVSCYHTSFILAKENGIQSIAFPCISTGVYHYPKEEAARIALNAIGEEMAHGYEGEVIVCLSLIHI
;
A
#
# COMPACT_ATOMS: atom_id res chain seq x y z
N TYR A 1 -6.08 -12.07 -28.29
CA TYR A 1 -5.97 -11.26 -27.04
C TYR A 1 -4.72 -11.59 -26.23
N ASN A 2 -4.26 -12.86 -26.22
CA ASN A 2 -3.08 -13.29 -25.43
C ASN A 2 -1.72 -12.90 -26.03
N ASN A 3 -1.60 -12.67 -27.34
CA ASN A 3 -0.31 -12.37 -27.96
C ASN A 3 0.16 -10.92 -27.74
N LYS A 4 -0.73 -9.92 -27.75
CA LYS A 4 -0.40 -8.52 -27.47
C LYS A 4 0.09 -8.28 -26.03
N LYS A 5 -0.47 -9.02 -25.04
CA LYS A 5 0.03 -8.97 -23.63
C LYS A 5 1.42 -9.59 -23.49
N LYS A 6 1.77 -10.60 -24.28
CA LYS A 6 3.11 -11.22 -24.26
C LYS A 6 4.17 -10.32 -24.91
N GLU A 7 3.82 -9.56 -25.93
CA GLU A 7 4.73 -8.61 -26.60
C GLU A 7 5.03 -7.40 -25.71
N GLY A 8 4.02 -6.80 -25.07
CA GLY A 8 4.24 -5.70 -24.12
C GLY A 8 5.14 -6.08 -22.95
N ALA A 9 4.97 -7.29 -22.39
CA ALA A 9 5.84 -7.78 -21.31
C ALA A 9 7.30 -8.02 -21.75
N LYS A 10 7.53 -8.36 -23.04
CA LYS A 10 8.88 -8.48 -23.61
C LYS A 10 9.56 -7.13 -23.83
N GLU A 11 8.79 -6.11 -24.24
CA GLU A 11 9.31 -4.74 -24.39
C GLU A 11 9.69 -4.12 -23.05
N ASP A 12 8.86 -4.30 -22.01
CA ASP A 12 9.16 -3.84 -20.66
C ASP A 12 10.42 -4.51 -20.10
N LEU A 13 10.60 -5.83 -20.32
CA LEU A 13 11.80 -6.57 -19.95
C LEU A 13 13.04 -6.05 -20.67
N PHE A 14 12.91 -5.68 -21.94
CA PHE A 14 14.02 -5.14 -22.75
C PHE A 14 14.41 -3.73 -22.31
N LYS A 15 13.43 -2.92 -21.91
CA LYS A 15 13.60 -1.57 -21.36
C LYS A 15 14.32 -1.62 -20.01
N MET A 16 13.90 -2.53 -19.10
CA MET A 16 14.55 -2.74 -17.80
C MET A 16 16.01 -3.20 -17.92
N LYS A 17 16.33 -4.05 -18.89
CA LYS A 17 17.71 -4.46 -19.18
C LYS A 17 18.58 -3.30 -19.66
N ARG A 18 18.02 -2.36 -20.41
CA ARG A 18 18.73 -1.17 -20.95
C ARG A 18 18.99 -0.12 -19.88
N GLU A 19 18.14 -0.06 -18.84
CA GLU A 19 18.24 0.87 -17.72
C GLU A 19 19.14 0.36 -16.56
N GLY A 20 19.90 -0.72 -16.78
CA GLY A 20 20.92 -1.18 -15.84
C GLY A 20 20.43 -1.98 -14.65
N TYR A 21 19.18 -2.44 -14.65
CA TYR A 21 18.66 -3.36 -13.63
C TYR A 21 19.29 -4.74 -13.79
N GLN A 22 20.46 -4.96 -13.16
CA GLN A 22 21.22 -6.21 -13.24
C GLN A 22 20.74 -7.30 -12.26
N ASN A 23 19.57 -7.19 -11.68
CA ASN A 23 19.13 -8.18 -10.70
C ASN A 23 18.39 -9.34 -11.39
N ARG A 24 19.11 -10.44 -11.60
CA ARG A 24 18.62 -11.68 -12.26
C ARG A 24 17.31 -12.18 -11.64
N ARG A 25 17.10 -11.99 -10.34
CA ARG A 25 15.87 -12.36 -9.62
C ARG A 25 14.65 -11.53 -10.01
N ILE A 26 14.81 -10.27 -10.36
CA ILE A 26 13.71 -9.42 -10.86
C ILE A 26 13.27 -9.90 -12.25
N ILE A 27 14.23 -10.36 -13.07
CA ILE A 27 13.98 -10.92 -14.40
C ILE A 27 13.24 -12.24 -14.30
N ASP A 28 13.61 -13.11 -13.37
CA ASP A 28 12.96 -14.40 -13.13
C ASP A 28 11.55 -14.24 -12.54
N LEU A 29 11.33 -13.20 -11.76
CA LEU A 29 10.02 -12.83 -11.21
C LEU A 29 9.05 -12.31 -12.28
N PHE A 30 9.56 -11.57 -13.28
CA PHE A 30 8.76 -11.18 -14.45
C PHE A 30 8.41 -12.36 -15.35
N ALA A 31 9.30 -13.37 -15.43
CA ALA A 31 9.03 -14.60 -16.17
C ALA A 31 7.97 -15.50 -15.50
N ALA A 32 7.90 -15.50 -14.15
CA ALA A 32 6.85 -16.17 -13.37
C ALA A 32 5.47 -15.48 -13.47
N LYS A 33 5.40 -14.27 -14.04
CA LYS A 33 4.18 -13.45 -14.29
C LYS A 33 3.09 -14.13 -15.12
N LEU A 34 3.34 -15.35 -15.61
CA LEU A 34 2.41 -16.13 -16.43
C LEU A 34 1.47 -17.03 -15.62
N HIS A 35 1.58 -17.09 -14.30
CA HIS A 35 0.76 -17.96 -13.46
C HIS A 35 0.17 -17.19 -12.28
N ASN A 36 -1.14 -17.01 -12.31
CA ASN A 36 -1.99 -16.39 -11.28
C ASN A 36 -1.87 -17.08 -9.90
N SER A 37 -0.83 -16.79 -9.10
CA SER A 37 -0.68 -17.36 -7.76
C SER A 37 -0.36 -16.26 -6.72
N PRO A 38 -0.98 -16.30 -5.52
CA PRO A 38 -0.67 -15.43 -4.38
C PRO A 38 0.80 -15.48 -3.94
N ILE A 39 1.48 -16.60 -4.18
CA ILE A 39 2.91 -16.81 -3.93
C ILE A 39 3.77 -15.81 -4.73
N TYR A 40 3.25 -15.30 -5.84
CA TYR A 40 3.90 -14.34 -6.71
C TYR A 40 4.19 -13.00 -6.02
N TYR A 41 3.26 -12.48 -5.22
CA TYR A 41 3.45 -11.23 -4.49
C TYR A 41 4.53 -11.33 -3.41
N ILE A 42 4.61 -12.49 -2.75
CA ILE A 42 5.64 -12.77 -1.73
C ILE A 42 7.02 -12.88 -2.37
N ALA A 43 7.12 -13.40 -3.60
CA ALA A 43 8.38 -13.54 -4.32
C ALA A 43 8.91 -12.20 -4.86
N LEU A 44 8.05 -11.33 -5.40
CA LEU A 44 8.40 -9.95 -5.79
C LEU A 44 9.07 -9.21 -4.64
N TYR A 45 8.55 -9.42 -3.45
CA TYR A 45 8.96 -8.74 -2.24
C TYR A 45 10.28 -9.24 -1.65
N ARG A 46 10.55 -10.54 -1.71
CA ARG A 46 11.85 -11.10 -1.31
C ARG A 46 13.00 -10.63 -2.21
N GLY A 47 12.70 -10.20 -3.44
CA GLY A 47 13.68 -9.64 -4.38
C GLY A 47 14.13 -8.22 -4.04
N PHE A 48 13.26 -7.39 -3.46
CA PHE A 48 13.57 -6.00 -3.07
C PHE A 48 14.52 -5.90 -1.86
N ASN A 49 14.60 -6.94 -1.04
CA ASN A 49 15.39 -6.95 0.20
C ASN A 49 16.89 -7.28 0.03
N THR A 50 17.45 -7.29 -1.19
CA THR A 50 18.83 -7.80 -1.40
C THR A 50 19.87 -6.77 -1.82
N GLU A 51 19.58 -5.47 -1.87
CA GLU A 51 20.64 -4.48 -2.07
C GLU A 51 21.23 -4.03 -0.73
N LYS A 52 22.44 -4.55 -0.43
CA LYS A 52 23.33 -4.07 0.62
C LYS A 52 23.73 -2.62 0.33
N GLN A 53 23.00 -1.65 0.85
CA GLN A 53 23.60 -0.35 1.13
C GLN A 53 24.18 -0.38 2.54
N LYS A 54 25.44 0.01 2.69
CA LYS A 54 26.14 0.19 3.96
C LYS A 54 25.40 1.23 4.81
N GLY A 55 24.66 0.77 5.79
CA GLY A 55 23.84 1.56 6.71
C GLY A 55 22.55 0.82 7.02
N LYS A 56 22.13 0.81 8.27
CA LYS A 56 20.92 0.19 8.85
C LYS A 56 19.86 -0.19 7.78
N MET A 57 19.66 -1.48 7.54
CA MET A 57 18.72 -1.95 6.51
C MET A 57 17.32 -1.41 6.80
N LYS A 58 16.84 -0.52 5.96
CA LYS A 58 15.44 -0.07 5.96
C LYS A 58 14.57 -1.28 5.58
N LYS A 59 13.65 -1.65 6.44
CA LYS A 59 12.94 -2.92 6.31
C LYS A 59 11.49 -2.66 5.88
N ILE A 60 11.17 -3.06 4.64
CA ILE A 60 9.77 -3.22 4.24
C ILE A 60 9.41 -4.69 4.49
N ASN A 61 8.37 -4.99 5.24
CA ASN A 61 7.87 -6.33 5.49
C ASN A 61 6.53 -6.54 4.77
N VAL A 62 6.32 -7.72 4.20
CA VAL A 62 4.98 -8.12 3.73
C VAL A 62 4.45 -9.21 4.62
N THR A 63 3.23 -9.08 5.07
CA THR A 63 2.55 -10.08 5.88
C THR A 63 1.14 -10.35 5.36
N VAL A 64 0.65 -11.55 5.61
CA VAL A 64 -0.76 -11.91 5.43
C VAL A 64 -1.37 -11.96 6.83
N ALA A 65 -2.15 -10.94 7.18
CA ALA A 65 -2.70 -10.80 8.52
C ALA A 65 -3.96 -9.92 8.52
N ASP A 66 -4.65 -9.88 9.64
CA ASP A 66 -5.64 -8.85 9.94
C ASP A 66 -4.91 -7.60 10.44
N ILE A 67 -4.99 -6.50 9.69
CA ILE A 67 -4.31 -5.24 9.99
C ILE A 67 -4.74 -4.67 11.35
N THR A 68 -5.96 -4.99 11.81
CA THR A 68 -6.50 -4.52 13.10
C THR A 68 -5.81 -5.14 14.32
N THR A 69 -5.03 -6.20 14.11
CA THR A 69 -4.31 -6.92 15.18
C THR A 69 -2.84 -6.54 15.27
N LEU A 70 -2.34 -5.74 14.34
CA LEU A 70 -0.91 -5.40 14.26
C LEU A 70 -0.51 -4.42 15.36
N LYS A 71 0.57 -4.76 16.07
CA LYS A 71 1.19 -3.92 17.09
C LYS A 71 2.25 -3.02 16.43
N VAL A 72 1.79 -1.93 15.85
CA VAL A 72 2.60 -0.90 15.17
C VAL A 72 2.22 0.48 15.69
N ASP A 73 2.98 1.52 15.34
CA ASP A 73 2.60 2.88 15.74
C ASP A 73 1.34 3.35 15.00
N ALA A 74 1.23 3.07 13.70
CA ALA A 74 0.05 3.43 12.93
C ALA A 74 -0.35 2.35 11.94
N ILE A 75 -1.65 2.18 11.74
CA ILE A 75 -2.21 1.47 10.60
C ILE A 75 -2.83 2.47 9.63
N VAL A 76 -2.78 2.16 8.34
CA VAL A 76 -3.47 2.93 7.31
C VAL A 76 -4.82 2.29 7.03
N ASN A 77 -5.85 3.11 6.99
CA ASN A 77 -7.21 2.74 6.60
C ASN A 77 -7.45 3.15 5.15
N ALA A 78 -7.86 2.21 4.30
CA ALA A 78 -8.39 2.51 2.97
C ALA A 78 -9.85 2.96 3.10
N ALA A 79 -10.03 4.24 3.43
CA ALA A 79 -11.29 4.88 3.71
C ALA A 79 -12.01 5.34 2.45
N ASN A 80 -13.29 5.70 2.59
CA ASN A 80 -14.03 6.49 1.61
C ASN A 80 -13.98 7.99 1.94
N CYS A 81 -14.43 8.84 1.02
CA CYS A 81 -14.37 10.31 1.16
C CYS A 81 -15.13 10.84 2.39
N SER A 82 -16.15 10.14 2.90
CA SER A 82 -16.88 10.57 4.07
C SER A 82 -16.12 10.34 5.38
N LEU A 83 -15.20 9.38 5.43
CA LEU A 83 -14.51 8.86 6.62
C LEU A 83 -15.46 8.25 7.68
N LEU A 84 -16.70 7.96 7.33
CA LEU A 84 -17.71 7.51 8.28
C LEU A 84 -17.87 5.97 8.35
N GLY A 85 -16.84 5.25 7.94
CA GLY A 85 -16.85 3.81 7.86
C GLY A 85 -17.45 3.30 6.55
N GLY A 86 -17.33 2.01 6.33
CA GLY A 86 -17.79 1.34 5.11
C GLY A 86 -17.62 -0.16 5.18
N GLY A 87 -17.37 -0.78 4.04
CA GLY A 87 -17.09 -2.22 3.92
C GLY A 87 -15.58 -2.54 3.97
N GLY A 88 -15.26 -3.83 3.84
CA GLY A 88 -13.87 -4.29 3.75
C GLY A 88 -13.01 -3.90 4.97
N VAL A 89 -11.79 -3.47 4.71
CA VAL A 89 -10.82 -3.07 5.74
C VAL A 89 -11.30 -1.86 6.54
N ASP A 90 -11.96 -0.90 5.92
CA ASP A 90 -12.54 0.28 6.60
C ASP A 90 -13.54 -0.13 7.67
N GLY A 91 -14.50 -0.99 7.32
CA GLY A 91 -15.47 -1.52 8.29
C GLY A 91 -14.81 -2.36 9.38
N ALA A 92 -13.77 -3.13 9.08
CA ALA A 92 -13.04 -3.92 10.07
C ALA A 92 -12.33 -3.01 11.09
N ILE A 93 -11.65 -1.98 10.63
CA ILE A 93 -10.97 -0.99 11.48
C ILE A 93 -11.97 -0.26 12.37
N HIS A 94 -13.08 0.25 11.82
CA HIS A 94 -14.10 0.93 12.61
C HIS A 94 -14.73 0.02 13.68
N ARG A 95 -15.01 -1.25 13.37
CA ARG A 95 -15.53 -2.20 14.37
C ARG A 95 -14.52 -2.48 15.47
N ALA A 96 -13.25 -2.70 15.12
CA ALA A 96 -12.21 -3.02 16.09
C ALA A 96 -11.83 -1.81 16.96
N ALA A 97 -11.80 -0.62 16.40
CA ALA A 97 -11.52 0.63 17.13
C ALA A 97 -12.66 1.05 18.07
N GLY A 98 -13.89 0.65 17.76
CA GLY A 98 -15.08 1.04 18.52
C GLY A 98 -15.67 2.40 18.12
N PRO A 99 -16.78 2.83 18.76
CA PRO A 99 -17.56 3.97 18.32
C PRO A 99 -16.83 5.33 18.44
N ALA A 100 -15.80 5.42 19.26
CA ALA A 100 -15.06 6.65 19.45
C ALA A 100 -14.28 7.06 18.19
N LEU A 101 -13.77 6.10 17.40
CA LEU A 101 -13.14 6.37 16.11
C LEU A 101 -14.12 7.07 15.15
N LEU A 102 -15.35 6.57 15.06
CA LEU A 102 -16.38 7.20 14.22
C LEU A 102 -16.72 8.61 14.70
N ALA A 103 -16.76 8.83 16.03
CA ALA A 103 -17.02 10.15 16.58
C ALA A 103 -15.91 11.16 16.20
N GLU A 104 -14.65 10.77 16.27
CA GLU A 104 -13.52 11.60 15.84
C GLU A 104 -13.57 11.84 14.33
N CYS A 105 -13.77 10.79 13.51
CA CYS A 105 -13.87 10.91 12.06
C CYS A 105 -14.94 11.91 11.60
N LYS A 106 -16.07 12.00 12.29
CA LYS A 106 -17.12 12.99 12.00
C LYS A 106 -16.60 14.42 12.10
N THR A 107 -15.68 14.71 13.03
CA THR A 107 -15.12 16.06 13.23
C THR A 107 -14.18 16.47 12.09
N LEU A 108 -13.65 15.50 11.34
CA LEU A 108 -12.71 15.74 10.24
C LEU A 108 -13.38 16.30 8.98
N GLY A 109 -14.71 16.18 8.83
CA GLY A 109 -15.46 16.72 7.70
C GLY A 109 -15.15 16.03 6.35
N GLY A 110 -14.75 14.76 6.37
CA GLY A 110 -14.38 14.00 5.18
C GLY A 110 -12.94 14.21 4.73
N CYS A 111 -12.56 13.55 3.60
CA CYS A 111 -11.22 13.63 3.03
C CYS A 111 -11.30 13.43 1.49
N PRO A 112 -10.65 14.29 0.69
CA PRO A 112 -10.60 14.12 -0.77
C PRO A 112 -9.82 12.88 -1.20
N THR A 113 -10.11 12.38 -2.42
CA THR A 113 -9.34 11.28 -3.03
C THR A 113 -7.89 11.69 -3.27
N GLY A 114 -6.95 10.85 -2.81
CA GLY A 114 -5.51 11.09 -2.88
C GLY A 114 -4.94 11.75 -1.62
N GLU A 115 -5.80 12.14 -0.67
CA GLU A 115 -5.39 12.76 0.60
C GLU A 115 -5.54 11.79 1.77
N SER A 116 -4.98 12.19 2.92
CA SER A 116 -5.03 11.43 4.16
C SER A 116 -5.33 12.33 5.35
N LYS A 117 -5.97 11.76 6.37
CA LYS A 117 -6.21 12.38 7.69
C LYS A 117 -5.85 11.37 8.78
N ILE A 118 -5.47 11.86 9.96
CA ILE A 118 -5.03 11.02 11.08
C ILE A 118 -5.98 11.17 12.27
N THR A 119 -6.19 10.06 12.99
CA THR A 119 -6.97 10.00 14.23
C THR A 119 -6.23 9.17 15.28
N ASP A 120 -6.75 9.18 16.50
CA ASP A 120 -6.39 8.17 17.49
C ASP A 120 -6.93 6.78 17.11
N ALA A 121 -6.32 5.72 17.66
CA ALA A 121 -6.67 4.34 17.31
C ALA A 121 -7.66 3.70 18.29
N TYR A 122 -7.90 4.30 19.43
CA TYR A 122 -8.84 3.85 20.47
C TYR A 122 -8.60 2.43 20.95
N ASN A 123 -9.50 1.46 20.64
CA ASN A 123 -9.39 0.07 21.07
C ASN A 123 -8.42 -0.78 20.22
N LEU A 124 -7.84 -0.23 19.16
CA LEU A 124 -6.85 -0.92 18.34
C LEU A 124 -5.50 -1.03 19.08
N PRO A 125 -4.68 -2.03 18.79
CA PRO A 125 -3.36 -2.19 19.44
C PRO A 125 -2.28 -1.21 18.93
N CYS A 126 -2.59 -0.37 17.92
CA CYS A 126 -1.75 0.70 17.43
C CYS A 126 -2.07 2.03 18.12
N ARG A 127 -1.26 3.08 17.88
CA ARG A 127 -1.47 4.41 18.47
C ARG A 127 -2.35 5.32 17.61
N LYS A 128 -2.23 5.22 16.29
CA LYS A 128 -2.89 6.10 15.32
C LYS A 128 -3.50 5.31 14.17
N VAL A 129 -4.55 5.88 13.57
CA VAL A 129 -5.10 5.44 12.28
C VAL A 129 -4.92 6.57 11.27
N ILE A 130 -4.27 6.28 10.15
CA ILE A 130 -4.17 7.21 9.03
C ILE A 130 -5.21 6.79 7.99
N HIS A 131 -6.25 7.59 7.83
CA HIS A 131 -7.32 7.37 6.86
C HIS A 131 -6.93 7.97 5.53
N THR A 132 -6.67 7.16 4.52
CA THR A 132 -6.39 7.61 3.16
C THR A 132 -7.51 7.22 2.20
N VAL A 133 -7.84 8.09 1.27
CA VAL A 133 -8.93 7.87 0.31
C VAL A 133 -8.34 7.55 -1.05
N GLY A 134 -8.32 6.27 -1.37
CA GLY A 134 -7.84 5.80 -2.66
C GLY A 134 -8.83 6.08 -3.81
N PRO A 135 -8.35 6.09 -5.07
CA PRO A 135 -9.19 6.28 -6.25
C PRO A 135 -10.05 5.06 -6.56
N VAL A 136 -11.25 5.29 -7.06
CA VAL A 136 -12.05 4.28 -7.77
C VAL A 136 -11.45 4.08 -9.16
N TRP A 137 -11.32 2.83 -9.60
CA TRP A 137 -10.78 2.52 -10.92
C TRP A 137 -11.80 2.77 -12.03
N HIS A 138 -11.46 3.62 -12.98
CA HIS A 138 -12.25 3.94 -14.18
C HIS A 138 -11.48 3.69 -15.48
N GLY A 139 -10.49 2.77 -15.46
CA GLY A 139 -9.72 2.39 -16.65
C GLY A 139 -8.34 3.04 -16.77
N GLY A 140 -7.88 3.79 -15.76
CA GLY A 140 -6.51 4.35 -15.70
C GLY A 140 -6.32 5.65 -16.48
N THR A 141 -7.41 6.34 -16.85
CA THR A 141 -7.35 7.56 -17.68
C THR A 141 -7.81 8.83 -16.95
N HIS A 142 -8.10 8.73 -15.63
CA HIS A 142 -8.63 9.82 -14.81
C HIS A 142 -7.67 10.23 -13.68
N GLY A 143 -6.37 9.99 -13.87
CA GLY A 143 -5.36 10.31 -12.86
C GLY A 143 -5.37 9.38 -11.64
N GLU A 144 -5.86 8.13 -11.82
CA GLU A 144 -5.98 7.19 -10.71
C GLU A 144 -4.60 6.78 -10.17
N ALA A 145 -3.60 6.65 -11.05
CA ALA A 145 -2.24 6.30 -10.66
C ALA A 145 -1.62 7.38 -9.77
N GLU A 146 -1.71 8.64 -10.18
CA GLU A 146 -1.22 9.80 -9.43
C GLU A 146 -1.93 9.94 -8.08
N LYS A 147 -3.26 9.71 -8.05
CA LYS A 147 -4.03 9.73 -6.81
C LYS A 147 -3.64 8.60 -5.87
N LEU A 148 -3.35 7.41 -6.39
CA LEU A 148 -2.89 6.29 -5.58
C LEU A 148 -1.49 6.55 -5.01
N VAL A 149 -0.56 7.10 -5.80
CA VAL A 149 0.76 7.56 -5.31
C VAL A 149 0.57 8.58 -4.19
N SER A 150 -0.31 9.57 -4.38
CA SER A 150 -0.61 10.61 -3.40
C SER A 150 -1.13 10.05 -2.07
N CYS A 151 -1.91 8.96 -2.07
CA CYS A 151 -2.34 8.28 -0.85
C CYS A 151 -1.17 7.81 0.03
N TYR A 152 -0.14 7.22 -0.59
CA TYR A 152 1.07 6.82 0.13
C TYR A 152 1.84 8.04 0.62
N HIS A 153 2.09 9.02 -0.26
CA HIS A 153 2.83 10.22 0.06
C HIS A 153 2.21 10.99 1.24
N THR A 154 0.91 11.29 1.18
CA THR A 154 0.20 12.02 2.26
C THR A 154 0.16 11.22 3.56
N SER A 155 0.09 9.88 3.49
CA SER A 155 0.18 9.02 4.67
C SER A 155 1.56 9.10 5.33
N PHE A 156 2.65 9.14 4.54
CA PHE A 156 4.00 9.28 5.08
C PHE A 156 4.29 10.68 5.62
N ILE A 157 3.70 11.74 5.04
CA ILE A 157 3.77 13.10 5.61
C ILE A 157 3.21 13.06 7.04
N LEU A 158 1.98 12.55 7.22
CA LEU A 158 1.35 12.45 8.52
C LEU A 158 2.14 11.53 9.48
N ALA A 159 2.73 10.45 8.98
CA ALA A 159 3.56 9.57 9.78
C ALA A 159 4.81 10.29 10.31
N LYS A 160 5.50 11.05 9.47
CA LYS A 160 6.68 11.84 9.86
C LYS A 160 6.31 12.92 10.87
N GLU A 161 5.24 13.68 10.63
CA GLU A 161 4.75 14.75 11.51
C GLU A 161 4.33 14.23 12.91
N ASN A 162 3.85 12.99 12.99
CA ASN A 162 3.39 12.36 14.23
C ASN A 162 4.42 11.39 14.86
N GLY A 163 5.66 11.37 14.38
CA GLY A 163 6.75 10.55 14.93
C GLY A 163 6.46 9.05 14.86
N ILE A 164 5.77 8.58 13.81
CA ILE A 164 5.47 7.17 13.57
C ILE A 164 6.71 6.45 13.08
N GLN A 165 7.14 5.43 13.83
CA GLN A 165 8.32 4.62 13.53
C GLN A 165 7.97 3.24 12.97
N SER A 166 6.69 2.85 13.00
CA SER A 166 6.19 1.62 12.37
C SER A 166 4.79 1.87 11.80
N ILE A 167 4.63 1.61 10.50
CA ILE A 167 3.39 1.86 9.76
C ILE A 167 2.98 0.64 8.94
N ALA A 168 1.68 0.28 8.98
CA ALA A 168 1.14 -0.81 8.18
C ALA A 168 0.13 -0.30 7.16
N PHE A 169 0.33 -0.66 5.90
CA PHE A 169 -0.55 -0.32 4.77
C PHE A 169 -1.38 -1.52 4.32
N PRO A 170 -2.69 -1.36 4.08
CA PRO A 170 -3.49 -2.33 3.35
C PRO A 170 -3.28 -2.18 1.84
N CYS A 171 -3.89 -3.05 1.04
CA CYS A 171 -3.93 -2.91 -0.43
C CYS A 171 -4.95 -1.84 -0.84
N ILE A 172 -4.54 -0.57 -0.87
CA ILE A 172 -5.40 0.57 -1.16
C ILE A 172 -6.06 0.42 -2.54
N SER A 173 -7.36 0.73 -2.64
CA SER A 173 -8.22 0.69 -3.84
C SER A 173 -8.42 -0.68 -4.50
N THR A 174 -7.81 -1.78 -4.02
CA THR A 174 -7.87 -3.08 -4.71
C THR A 174 -9.10 -3.93 -4.36
N GLY A 175 -9.92 -3.51 -3.42
CA GLY A 175 -11.20 -4.12 -3.05
C GLY A 175 -12.35 -3.59 -3.90
N VAL A 176 -13.34 -2.99 -3.26
CA VAL A 176 -14.57 -2.46 -3.90
C VAL A 176 -14.32 -1.34 -4.92
N TYR A 177 -13.12 -0.76 -4.93
CA TYR A 177 -12.72 0.26 -5.92
C TYR A 177 -12.08 -0.35 -7.18
N HIS A 178 -11.91 -1.68 -7.23
CA HIS A 178 -11.51 -2.47 -8.40
C HIS A 178 -10.21 -2.04 -9.10
N TYR A 179 -9.31 -1.35 -8.41
CA TYR A 179 -7.99 -1.04 -8.96
C TYR A 179 -7.24 -2.33 -9.30
N PRO A 180 -6.62 -2.47 -10.49
CA PRO A 180 -5.87 -3.67 -10.87
C PRO A 180 -4.78 -3.97 -9.85
N LYS A 181 -4.84 -5.15 -9.22
CA LYS A 181 -4.00 -5.51 -8.07
C LYS A 181 -2.49 -5.43 -8.37
N GLU A 182 -2.08 -5.88 -9.56
CA GLU A 182 -0.67 -5.85 -9.96
C GLU A 182 -0.14 -4.42 -10.10
N GLU A 183 -0.95 -3.55 -10.71
CA GLU A 183 -0.58 -2.15 -10.90
C GLU A 183 -0.56 -1.39 -9.57
N ALA A 184 -1.58 -1.61 -8.73
CA ALA A 184 -1.63 -1.03 -7.40
C ALA A 184 -0.43 -1.46 -6.53
N ALA A 185 -0.04 -2.74 -6.59
CA ALA A 185 1.12 -3.24 -5.86
C ALA A 185 2.43 -2.60 -6.34
N ARG A 186 2.59 -2.41 -7.67
CA ARG A 186 3.75 -1.73 -8.24
C ARG A 186 3.84 -0.27 -7.78
N ILE A 187 2.71 0.44 -7.82
CA ILE A 187 2.63 1.83 -7.34
C ILE A 187 2.95 1.90 -5.85
N ALA A 188 2.37 1.03 -5.04
CA ALA A 188 2.62 0.96 -3.60
C ALA A 188 4.11 0.81 -3.28
N LEU A 189 4.77 -0.18 -3.90
CA LEU A 189 6.18 -0.47 -3.64
C LEU A 189 7.10 0.68 -4.08
N ASN A 190 6.81 1.31 -5.22
CA ASN A 190 7.58 2.46 -5.69
C ASN A 190 7.42 3.65 -4.75
N ALA A 191 6.18 4.03 -4.40
CA ALA A 191 5.91 5.15 -3.50
C ALA A 191 6.52 4.93 -2.10
N ILE A 192 6.40 3.74 -1.53
CA ILE A 192 7.04 3.40 -0.25
C ILE A 192 8.56 3.49 -0.37
N GLY A 193 9.15 2.97 -1.46
CA GLY A 193 10.59 3.03 -1.70
C GLY A 193 11.11 4.46 -1.80
N GLU A 194 10.38 5.34 -2.50
CA GLU A 194 10.68 6.76 -2.61
C GLU A 194 10.64 7.46 -1.25
N GLU A 195 9.61 7.23 -0.44
CA GLU A 195 9.50 7.82 0.89
C GLU A 195 10.61 7.38 1.85
N MET A 196 11.00 6.11 1.76
CA MET A 196 12.15 5.60 2.51
C MET A 196 13.47 6.21 2.01
N ALA A 197 13.63 6.45 0.71
CA ALA A 197 14.79 7.16 0.15
C ALA A 197 14.81 8.64 0.59
N HIS A 198 13.63 9.27 0.73
CA HIS A 198 13.46 10.64 1.22
C HIS A 198 13.44 10.76 2.75
N GLY A 199 13.96 9.78 3.47
CA GLY A 199 14.28 9.91 4.89
C GLY A 199 13.27 9.32 5.87
N TYR A 200 12.24 8.57 5.44
CA TYR A 200 11.48 7.78 6.37
C TYR A 200 12.31 6.59 6.86
N GLU A 201 12.62 6.54 8.17
CA GLU A 201 13.51 5.53 8.75
C GLU A 201 12.76 4.41 9.48
N GLY A 202 11.45 4.53 9.64
CA GLY A 202 10.62 3.57 10.33
C GLY A 202 10.43 2.25 9.59
N GLU A 203 9.87 1.28 10.29
CA GLU A 203 9.43 0.00 9.70
C GLU A 203 8.16 0.21 8.88
N VAL A 204 8.12 -0.37 7.67
CA VAL A 204 6.93 -0.38 6.83
C VAL A 204 6.44 -1.80 6.64
N ILE A 205 5.16 -2.03 6.90
CA ILE A 205 4.49 -3.31 6.71
C ILE A 205 3.43 -3.15 5.62
N VAL A 206 3.49 -3.97 4.58
CA VAL A 206 2.40 -4.14 3.62
C VAL A 206 1.57 -5.34 4.07
N CYS A 207 0.35 -5.07 4.51
CA CYS A 207 -0.56 -6.07 5.07
C CYS A 207 -1.53 -6.55 3.98
N LEU A 208 -1.35 -7.80 3.56
CA LEU A 208 -2.27 -8.48 2.65
C LEU A 208 -3.39 -9.11 3.49
N SER A 209 -4.62 -8.63 3.31
CA SER A 209 -5.76 -9.14 4.07
C SER A 209 -6.30 -10.43 3.47
N LEU A 210 -6.64 -11.40 4.34
CA LEU A 210 -7.39 -12.60 3.95
C LEU A 210 -8.88 -12.33 3.69
N ILE A 211 -9.39 -11.12 3.98
CA ILE A 211 -10.81 -10.76 3.87
C ILE A 211 -11.29 -10.67 2.40
N HIS A 212 -10.38 -10.79 1.44
CA HIS A 212 -10.68 -10.68 0.01
C HIS A 212 -10.27 -11.92 -0.81
N ILE A 213 -10.17 -13.09 -0.16
CA ILE A 213 -10.06 -14.38 -0.86
C ILE A 213 -11.40 -15.05 -0.94
#